data_38fba8bc25777740d59854d1a6ba8830
#
_entry.id   38fba8bc25777740d59854d1a6ba8830
#
_cell.length_a   1.000
_cell.length_b   1.000
_cell.length_c   1.000
_cell.angle_alpha   90.00
_cell.angle_beta   90.00
_cell.angle_gamma   90.00
#
_symmetry.space_group_name_H-M   'P 1'
#
loop_
_entity.id
_entity.type
_entity.pdbx_description
1 polymer ?
#
loop_
_entity_poly.entity_id
_entity_poly.type
_entity_poly.pdbx_seq_one_letter_code
_entity_poly.pdbx_strand_id
1 'polypeptide(L)'
;REAGAIDKRLVNYAIKKADSDLEKWSQAVDSDRIMLGIAPAPVYECHPELYRSVVKYAGDNGDLPIAMDLAGSNEEYRFVKYGAPSGLDEDLGLQGFMEVPPWLPTSATPVNYVLNWGLFEAENVMIVYGVRVNDEDIRHLKDYDVAVCACPSLNAQLGMGVAPVNEYLRSGMRVGLG
;
A
#
# COMPACT_ATOMS: atom_id res chain seq x y z
N ARG A 1 12.27 -0.32 1.09
CA ARG A 1 12.35 -1.54 0.29
C ARG A 1 10.95 -2.09 0.01
N GLU A 2 10.68 -2.37 -1.25
CA GLU A 2 9.43 -3.02 -1.65
C GLU A 2 9.44 -4.51 -1.27
N ALA A 3 8.36 -4.96 -0.63
CA ALA A 3 8.12 -6.34 -0.25
C ALA A 3 6.82 -6.82 -0.92
N GLY A 4 6.93 -7.79 -1.82
CA GLY A 4 5.80 -8.42 -2.51
C GLY A 4 5.76 -9.92 -2.25
N ALA A 5 4.58 -10.47 -2.04
CA ALA A 5 4.36 -11.91 -1.91
C ALA A 5 2.88 -12.22 -2.22
N ILE A 6 2.61 -12.70 -3.41
CA ILE A 6 1.26 -13.15 -3.81
C ILE A 6 0.86 -14.43 -3.06
N ASP A 7 1.81 -15.36 -2.89
CA ASP A 7 1.60 -16.62 -2.19
C ASP A 7 1.92 -16.47 -0.70
N LYS A 8 1.01 -16.90 0.18
CA LYS A 8 1.19 -16.89 1.64
C LYS A 8 2.52 -17.55 2.07
N ARG A 9 2.95 -18.60 1.37
CA ARG A 9 4.20 -19.31 1.66
C ARG A 9 5.45 -18.44 1.47
N LEU A 10 5.35 -17.39 0.65
CA LEU A 10 6.44 -16.46 0.34
C LEU A 10 6.49 -15.26 1.29
N VAL A 11 5.47 -15.02 2.13
CA VAL A 11 5.40 -13.88 3.04
C VAL A 11 6.64 -13.80 3.94
N ASN A 12 6.98 -14.90 4.60
CA ASN A 12 8.16 -14.95 5.47
C ASN A 12 9.47 -14.70 4.70
N TYR A 13 9.55 -15.17 3.47
CA TYR A 13 10.71 -14.93 2.61
C TYR A 13 10.81 -13.44 2.22
N ALA A 14 9.68 -12.81 1.86
CA ALA A 14 9.64 -11.39 1.52
C ALA A 14 10.11 -10.51 2.69
N ILE A 15 9.67 -10.81 3.92
CA ILE A 15 10.11 -10.08 5.13
C ILE A 15 11.60 -10.30 5.39
N LYS A 16 12.11 -11.53 5.35
CA LYS A 16 13.54 -11.80 5.53
C LYS A 16 14.42 -11.12 4.48
N LYS A 17 13.94 -11.06 3.24
CA LYS A 17 14.63 -10.35 2.18
C LYS A 17 14.66 -8.84 2.43
N ALA A 18 13.52 -8.25 2.82
CA ALA A 18 13.46 -6.84 3.19
C ALA A 18 14.40 -6.52 4.36
N ASP A 19 14.45 -7.36 5.39
CA ASP A 19 15.35 -7.26 6.53
C ASP A 19 16.82 -7.23 6.08
N SER A 20 17.26 -8.22 5.32
CA SER A 20 18.62 -8.27 4.78
C SER A 20 19.01 -7.07 3.91
N ASP A 21 18.06 -6.59 3.08
CA ASP A 21 18.28 -5.41 2.25
C ASP A 21 18.38 -4.13 3.10
N LEU A 22 17.53 -3.98 4.13
CA LEU A 22 17.54 -2.84 5.05
C LEU A 22 18.82 -2.81 5.89
N GLU A 23 19.27 -3.97 6.40
CA GLU A 23 20.54 -4.09 7.12
C GLU A 23 21.72 -3.66 6.25
N LYS A 24 21.77 -4.13 5.00
CA LYS A 24 22.80 -3.74 4.04
C LYS A 24 22.79 -2.23 3.75
N TRP A 25 21.61 -1.65 3.57
CA TRP A 25 21.48 -0.22 3.24
C TRP A 25 21.72 0.68 4.44
N SER A 26 21.39 0.25 5.65
CA SER A 26 21.68 1.01 6.86
C SER A 26 23.17 1.28 7.06
N GLN A 27 24.03 0.39 6.53
CA GLN A 27 25.48 0.59 6.55
C GLN A 27 26.00 1.50 5.43
N ALA A 28 25.19 1.74 4.39
CA ALA A 28 25.60 2.47 3.19
C ALA A 28 25.04 3.89 3.11
N VAL A 29 23.99 4.20 3.88
CA VAL A 29 23.34 5.52 3.84
C VAL A 29 23.80 6.42 4.99
N ASP A 30 23.78 7.72 4.73
CA ASP A 30 23.93 8.76 5.76
C ASP A 30 22.62 8.87 6.56
N SER A 31 22.62 8.32 7.77
CA SER A 31 21.45 8.28 8.66
C SER A 31 20.91 9.64 9.07
N ASP A 32 21.74 10.69 9.00
CA ASP A 32 21.32 12.07 9.33
C ASP A 32 20.48 12.69 8.19
N ARG A 33 20.53 12.10 7.00
CA ARG A 33 19.88 12.63 5.79
C ARG A 33 18.86 11.67 5.16
N ILE A 34 18.97 10.38 5.41
CA ILE A 34 18.16 9.34 4.75
C ILE A 34 17.54 8.43 5.80
N MET A 35 16.23 8.37 5.80
CA MET A 35 15.47 7.41 6.60
C MET A 35 15.08 6.22 5.73
N LEU A 36 15.38 5.02 6.20
CA LEU A 36 14.95 3.78 5.54
C LEU A 36 13.55 3.41 6.00
N GLY A 37 12.81 2.75 5.12
CA GLY A 37 11.46 2.25 5.39
C GLY A 37 11.17 0.98 4.60
N ILE A 38 9.99 0.42 4.82
CA ILE A 38 9.50 -0.75 4.12
C ILE A 38 8.26 -0.39 3.29
N ALA A 39 8.14 -0.95 2.08
CA ALA A 39 7.01 -0.73 1.20
C ALA A 39 6.39 -2.09 0.83
N PRO A 40 5.20 -2.45 1.34
CA PRO A 40 4.45 -3.56 0.76
C PRO A 40 4.07 -3.22 -0.68
N ALA A 41 4.15 -4.22 -1.55
CA ALA A 41 3.74 -4.07 -2.94
C ALA A 41 2.21 -3.78 -3.05
N PRO A 42 1.73 -3.30 -4.21
CA PRO A 42 0.30 -3.02 -4.42
C PRO A 42 -0.61 -4.21 -4.09
N VAL A 43 -1.88 -3.94 -3.83
CA VAL A 43 -2.87 -4.94 -3.35
C VAL A 43 -3.00 -6.17 -4.24
N TYR A 44 -2.78 -6.03 -5.53
CA TYR A 44 -2.84 -7.12 -6.51
C TYR A 44 -1.56 -7.97 -6.58
N GLU A 45 -0.50 -7.56 -5.87
CA GLU A 45 0.78 -8.28 -5.77
C GLU A 45 1.06 -8.81 -4.35
N CYS A 46 0.11 -8.62 -3.42
CA CYS A 46 0.28 -8.97 -2.02
C CYS A 46 -0.77 -9.96 -1.52
N HIS A 47 -0.30 -11.05 -0.91
CA HIS A 47 -1.15 -11.81 -0.01
C HIS A 47 -1.45 -10.94 1.24
N PRO A 48 -2.70 -10.90 1.73
CA PRO A 48 -3.08 -10.01 2.83
C PRO A 48 -2.31 -10.22 4.14
N GLU A 49 -1.82 -11.41 4.40
CA GLU A 49 -0.95 -11.71 5.55
C GLU A 49 0.37 -10.92 5.52
N LEU A 50 0.80 -10.43 4.34
CA LEU A 50 2.00 -9.61 4.24
C LEU A 50 1.84 -8.29 4.98
N TYR A 51 0.65 -7.67 4.96
CA TYR A 51 0.42 -6.40 5.65
C TYR A 51 0.67 -6.51 7.15
N ARG A 52 0.10 -7.54 7.80
CA ARG A 52 0.34 -7.81 9.23
C ARG A 52 1.81 -8.08 9.54
N SER A 53 2.48 -8.81 8.63
CA SER A 53 3.90 -9.11 8.78
C SER A 53 4.77 -7.86 8.63
N VAL A 54 4.42 -6.94 7.72
CA VAL A 54 5.10 -5.65 7.54
C VAL A 54 4.89 -4.75 8.75
N VAL A 55 3.66 -4.64 9.27
CA VAL A 55 3.36 -3.84 10.48
C VAL A 55 4.14 -4.36 11.67
N LYS A 56 4.12 -5.67 11.90
CA LYS A 56 4.90 -6.29 12.97
C LYS A 56 6.40 -6.03 12.80
N TYR A 57 6.93 -6.22 11.59
CA TYR A 57 8.34 -5.99 11.31
C TYR A 57 8.73 -4.52 11.54
N ALA A 58 7.90 -3.57 11.09
CA ALA A 58 8.14 -2.14 11.29
C ALA A 58 8.19 -1.79 12.79
N GLY A 59 7.24 -2.24 13.60
CA GLY A 59 7.21 -2.03 15.04
C GLY A 59 8.38 -2.68 15.77
N ASP A 60 8.77 -3.91 15.40
CA ASP A 60 9.91 -4.61 15.99
C ASP A 60 11.27 -3.91 15.67
N ASN A 61 11.31 -3.02 14.66
CA ASN A 61 12.50 -2.31 14.19
C ASN A 61 12.44 -0.78 14.37
N GLY A 62 11.79 -0.29 15.43
CA GLY A 62 11.78 1.13 15.78
C GLY A 62 10.80 1.95 14.97
N ASP A 63 9.64 1.40 14.69
CA ASP A 63 8.52 2.02 13.96
C ASP A 63 8.94 2.56 12.59
N LEU A 64 9.59 1.66 11.82
CA LEU A 64 10.01 1.98 10.45
C LEU A 64 8.86 2.56 9.62
N PRO A 65 9.11 3.63 8.84
CA PRO A 65 8.11 4.15 7.92
C PRO A 65 7.62 3.09 6.92
N ILE A 66 6.31 3.05 6.72
CA ILE A 66 5.66 2.22 5.70
C ILE A 66 5.14 3.12 4.60
N ALA A 67 5.50 2.85 3.34
CA ALA A 67 4.94 3.52 2.17
C ALA A 67 4.31 2.49 1.24
N MET A 68 3.10 2.75 0.74
CA MET A 68 2.39 1.81 -0.13
C MET A 68 1.66 2.54 -1.25
N ASP A 69 1.80 2.03 -2.47
CA ASP A 69 0.95 2.42 -3.59
C ASP A 69 -0.47 1.93 -3.34
N LEU A 70 -1.44 2.86 -3.25
CA LEU A 70 -2.80 2.52 -2.86
C LEU A 70 -3.83 3.45 -3.49
N ALA A 71 -4.94 2.86 -3.91
CA ALA A 71 -6.10 3.57 -4.47
C ALA A 71 -5.70 4.48 -5.66
N GLY A 72 -4.74 4.03 -6.47
CA GLY A 72 -4.22 4.80 -7.59
C GLY A 72 -5.14 4.75 -8.80
N SER A 73 -5.58 3.58 -9.21
CA SER A 73 -6.28 3.37 -10.47
C SER A 73 -7.71 2.83 -10.30
N ASN A 74 -8.48 2.94 -11.38
CA ASN A 74 -9.81 2.35 -11.41
C ASN A 74 -9.76 0.82 -11.52
N GLU A 75 -8.71 0.30 -12.13
CA GLU A 75 -8.43 -1.12 -12.29
C GLU A 75 -8.17 -1.75 -10.92
N GLU A 76 -7.32 -1.14 -10.10
CA GLU A 76 -7.09 -1.54 -8.71
C GLU A 76 -8.37 -1.54 -7.88
N TYR A 77 -9.15 -0.44 -7.97
CA TYR A 77 -10.43 -0.32 -7.27
C TYR A 77 -11.39 -1.45 -7.65
N ARG A 78 -11.52 -1.73 -8.95
CA ARG A 78 -12.40 -2.79 -9.45
C ARG A 78 -11.92 -4.17 -9.04
N PHE A 79 -10.61 -4.40 -9.11
CA PHE A 79 -9.99 -5.65 -8.70
C PHE A 79 -10.29 -5.97 -7.23
N VAL A 80 -10.04 -5.03 -6.33
CA VAL A 80 -10.31 -5.24 -4.90
C VAL A 80 -11.80 -5.44 -4.63
N LYS A 81 -12.65 -4.61 -5.24
CA LYS A 81 -14.07 -4.61 -4.95
C LYS A 81 -14.81 -5.81 -5.54
N TYR A 82 -14.50 -6.17 -6.76
CA TYR A 82 -15.26 -7.16 -7.53
C TYR A 82 -14.49 -8.45 -7.80
N GLY A 83 -13.21 -8.51 -7.46
CA GLY A 83 -12.35 -9.64 -7.75
C GLY A 83 -11.92 -9.70 -9.23
N ALA A 84 -11.21 -10.75 -9.58
CA ALA A 84 -10.90 -11.05 -10.97
C ALA A 84 -12.17 -11.56 -11.73
N PRO A 85 -12.31 -11.31 -13.03
CA PRO A 85 -11.38 -10.63 -13.93
C PRO A 85 -11.57 -9.10 -13.91
N SER A 86 -10.50 -8.36 -13.69
CA SER A 86 -10.53 -6.89 -13.69
C SER A 86 -9.65 -6.28 -14.80
N GLY A 87 -8.97 -7.11 -15.59
CA GLY A 87 -7.92 -6.74 -16.53
C GLY A 87 -6.51 -6.86 -15.94
N LEU A 88 -6.34 -6.67 -14.64
CA LEU A 88 -5.05 -6.83 -13.95
C LEU A 88 -4.57 -8.27 -13.87
N ASP A 89 -5.49 -9.22 -13.78
CA ASP A 89 -5.21 -10.65 -13.71
C ASP A 89 -4.59 -11.22 -14.99
N GLU A 90 -4.95 -10.69 -16.16
CA GLU A 90 -4.37 -11.10 -17.45
C GLU A 90 -2.92 -10.59 -17.55
N ASP A 91 -2.67 -9.35 -17.16
CA ASP A 91 -1.36 -8.72 -17.22
C ASP A 91 -0.36 -9.33 -16.23
N LEU A 92 -0.83 -9.76 -15.05
CA LEU A 92 0.00 -10.30 -13.99
C LEU A 92 0.21 -11.83 -14.08
N GLY A 93 -0.45 -12.52 -15.01
CA GLY A 93 -0.34 -13.98 -15.14
C GLY A 93 -0.81 -14.75 -13.89
N LEU A 94 -1.76 -14.21 -13.15
CA LEU A 94 -2.23 -14.71 -11.86
C LEU A 94 -3.13 -15.96 -11.95
N GLN A 95 -3.10 -16.67 -13.05
CA GLN A 95 -3.84 -17.92 -13.20
C GLN A 95 -3.40 -18.94 -12.16
N GLY A 96 -4.31 -19.27 -11.23
CA GLY A 96 -4.08 -20.26 -10.18
C GLY A 96 -3.96 -19.72 -8.74
N PHE A 97 -3.97 -18.40 -8.52
CA PHE A 97 -3.93 -17.79 -7.18
C PHE A 97 -5.30 -17.30 -6.68
N MET A 98 -6.38 -17.72 -7.33
CA MET A 98 -7.71 -17.11 -7.25
C MET A 98 -8.54 -17.49 -6.00
N GLU A 99 -7.96 -18.14 -5.00
CA GLU A 99 -8.73 -18.67 -3.86
C GLU A 99 -8.75 -17.74 -2.63
N VAL A 100 -8.04 -16.59 -2.70
CA VAL A 100 -7.94 -15.66 -1.56
C VAL A 100 -8.25 -14.23 -1.99
N PRO A 101 -8.79 -13.37 -1.09
CA PRO A 101 -8.92 -11.94 -1.35
C PRO A 101 -7.54 -11.30 -1.64
N PRO A 102 -7.45 -10.32 -2.55
CA PRO A 102 -8.53 -9.63 -3.24
C PRO A 102 -8.99 -10.26 -4.55
N TRP A 103 -8.46 -11.43 -4.94
CA TRP A 103 -8.89 -12.13 -6.18
C TRP A 103 -10.34 -12.60 -6.11
N LEU A 104 -10.86 -12.85 -4.90
CA LEU A 104 -12.30 -12.96 -4.66
C LEU A 104 -12.89 -11.58 -4.35
N PRO A 105 -14.17 -11.32 -4.72
CA PRO A 105 -14.84 -10.07 -4.43
C PRO A 105 -14.80 -9.74 -2.93
N THR A 106 -14.31 -8.56 -2.57
CA THR A 106 -14.28 -8.11 -1.17
C THR A 106 -15.41 -7.13 -0.85
N SER A 107 -16.02 -6.53 -1.87
CA SER A 107 -16.95 -5.40 -1.76
C SER A 107 -16.37 -4.15 -1.07
N ALA A 108 -15.09 -4.17 -0.70
CA ALA A 108 -14.37 -3.09 -0.06
C ALA A 108 -13.71 -2.15 -1.08
N THR A 109 -13.40 -0.93 -0.66
CA THR A 109 -12.44 -0.07 -1.36
C THR A 109 -11.01 -0.55 -1.09
N PRO A 110 -10.00 -0.18 -1.89
CA PRO A 110 -8.60 -0.50 -1.57
C PRO A 110 -8.18 -0.03 -0.17
N VAL A 111 -8.62 1.15 0.26
CA VAL A 111 -8.33 1.69 1.60
C VAL A 111 -8.96 0.80 2.68
N ASN A 112 -10.25 0.50 2.58
CA ASN A 112 -10.93 -0.38 3.55
C ASN A 112 -10.36 -1.80 3.55
N TYR A 113 -9.92 -2.28 2.39
CA TYR A 113 -9.29 -3.61 2.30
C TYR A 113 -8.01 -3.68 3.14
N VAL A 114 -7.06 -2.75 2.94
CA VAL A 114 -5.80 -2.77 3.70
C VAL A 114 -5.99 -2.41 5.17
N LEU A 115 -6.98 -1.57 5.49
CA LEU A 115 -7.41 -1.28 6.86
C LEU A 115 -7.84 -2.56 7.58
N ASN A 116 -8.71 -3.36 6.96
CA ASN A 116 -9.21 -4.61 7.53
C ASN A 116 -8.09 -5.65 7.76
N TRP A 117 -7.00 -5.53 7.03
CA TRP A 117 -5.81 -6.37 7.20
C TRP A 117 -4.77 -5.77 8.14
N GLY A 118 -5.08 -4.63 8.78
CA GLY A 118 -4.30 -4.03 9.85
C GLY A 118 -3.11 -3.20 9.40
N LEU A 119 -3.00 -2.82 8.10
CA LEU A 119 -1.85 -2.04 7.63
C LEU A 119 -1.71 -0.69 8.35
N PHE A 120 -2.82 -0.05 8.69
CA PHE A 120 -2.82 1.27 9.31
C PHE A 120 -2.66 1.23 10.84
N GLU A 121 -2.43 0.05 11.43
CA GLU A 121 -2.08 -0.08 12.86
C GLU A 121 -0.62 0.33 13.13
N ALA A 122 0.21 0.47 12.10
CA ALA A 122 1.57 1.00 12.24
C ALA A 122 1.56 2.54 12.42
N GLU A 123 2.53 3.08 13.16
CA GLU A 123 2.56 4.50 13.50
C GLU A 123 2.90 5.43 12.33
N ASN A 124 3.72 5.00 11.39
CA ASN A 124 4.28 5.83 10.31
C ASN A 124 3.88 5.33 8.94
N VAL A 125 2.61 5.45 8.57
CA VAL A 125 2.10 5.00 7.28
C VAL A 125 1.87 6.16 6.32
N MET A 126 2.31 5.98 5.08
CA MET A 126 2.03 6.86 3.96
C MET A 126 1.47 6.04 2.79
N ILE A 127 0.37 6.49 2.22
CA ILE A 127 -0.11 5.97 0.94
C ILE A 127 0.34 6.89 -0.20
N VAL A 128 0.66 6.28 -1.34
CA VAL A 128 1.00 6.97 -2.59
C VAL A 128 -0.20 6.91 -3.51
N TYR A 129 -0.43 7.96 -4.29
CA TYR A 129 -1.57 8.22 -5.18
C TYR A 129 -2.84 8.68 -4.47
N GLY A 130 -3.61 7.80 -3.81
CA GLY A 130 -4.85 8.15 -3.15
C GLY A 130 -5.88 8.82 -4.08
N VAL A 131 -6.06 8.31 -5.32
CA VAL A 131 -6.94 8.91 -6.33
C VAL A 131 -8.37 8.38 -6.21
N ARG A 132 -8.51 7.08 -5.97
CA ARG A 132 -9.80 6.36 -5.95
C ARG A 132 -10.27 6.12 -4.52
N VAL A 133 -10.59 7.20 -3.84
CA VAL A 133 -11.10 7.21 -2.46
C VAL A 133 -12.46 7.89 -2.38
N ASN A 134 -13.22 7.55 -1.37
CA ASN A 134 -14.48 8.19 -1.02
C ASN A 134 -14.35 8.89 0.35
N ASP A 135 -15.43 9.55 0.82
CA ASP A 135 -15.43 10.28 2.09
C ASP A 135 -15.19 9.38 3.31
N GLU A 136 -15.58 8.12 3.24
CA GLU A 136 -15.33 7.13 4.28
C GLU A 136 -13.85 6.74 4.32
N ASP A 137 -13.25 6.50 3.16
CA ASP A 137 -11.81 6.23 3.05
C ASP A 137 -10.98 7.39 3.62
N ILE A 138 -11.35 8.65 3.31
CA ILE A 138 -10.67 9.84 3.83
C ILE A 138 -10.76 9.91 5.36
N ARG A 139 -11.94 9.59 5.93
CA ARG A 139 -12.09 9.53 7.39
C ARG A 139 -11.20 8.45 8.01
N HIS A 140 -11.18 7.25 7.45
CA HIS A 140 -10.30 6.17 7.91
C HIS A 140 -8.81 6.56 7.86
N LEU A 141 -8.36 7.10 6.72
CA LEU A 141 -6.98 7.57 6.58
C LEU A 141 -6.64 8.63 7.64
N LYS A 142 -7.57 9.55 7.92
CA LYS A 142 -7.40 10.58 8.95
C LYS A 142 -7.35 9.98 10.35
N ASP A 143 -8.27 9.07 10.69
CA ASP A 143 -8.40 8.50 12.03
C ASP A 143 -7.15 7.69 12.43
N TYR A 144 -6.47 7.09 11.43
CA TYR A 144 -5.21 6.36 11.60
C TYR A 144 -3.95 7.21 11.34
N ASP A 145 -4.08 8.53 11.21
CA ASP A 145 -2.98 9.47 10.92
C ASP A 145 -2.12 9.07 9.70
N VAL A 146 -2.74 8.50 8.67
CA VAL A 146 -2.06 8.11 7.43
C VAL A 146 -1.73 9.34 6.60
N ALA A 147 -0.49 9.48 6.17
CA ALA A 147 -0.09 10.53 5.24
C ALA A 147 -0.42 10.15 3.79
N VAL A 148 -0.63 11.14 2.93
CA VAL A 148 -0.86 10.93 1.50
C VAL A 148 0.23 11.62 0.68
N CYS A 149 0.87 10.87 -0.22
CA CYS A 149 1.75 11.39 -1.25
C CYS A 149 1.00 11.44 -2.59
N ALA A 150 0.51 12.61 -2.97
CA ALA A 150 -0.16 12.79 -4.25
C ALA A 150 0.87 12.95 -5.38
N CYS A 151 0.67 12.25 -6.50
CA CYS A 151 1.57 12.21 -7.65
C CYS A 151 0.88 12.76 -8.92
N PRO A 152 0.57 14.07 -8.99
CA PRO A 152 -0.27 14.62 -10.05
C PRO A 152 0.32 14.45 -11.45
N SER A 153 1.62 14.56 -11.60
CA SER A 153 2.29 14.40 -12.89
C SER A 153 2.17 12.96 -13.41
N LEU A 154 2.44 11.99 -12.56
CA LEU A 154 2.34 10.57 -12.92
C LEU A 154 0.89 10.16 -13.15
N ASN A 155 -0.03 10.64 -12.29
CA ASN A 155 -1.46 10.39 -12.46
C ASN A 155 -1.99 10.89 -13.80
N ALA A 156 -1.53 12.07 -14.24
CA ALA A 156 -1.90 12.62 -15.55
C ALA A 156 -1.32 11.80 -16.71
N GLN A 157 -0.06 11.39 -16.61
CA GLN A 157 0.60 10.56 -17.64
C GLN A 157 -0.07 9.19 -17.81
N LEU A 158 -0.48 8.58 -16.70
CA LEU A 158 -1.09 7.25 -16.70
C LEU A 158 -2.63 7.28 -16.81
N GLY A 159 -3.26 8.47 -16.89
CA GLY A 159 -4.71 8.59 -16.96
C GLY A 159 -5.45 8.11 -15.70
N MET A 160 -4.79 8.08 -14.54
CA MET A 160 -5.34 7.56 -13.30
C MET A 160 -6.44 8.45 -12.71
N GLY A 161 -6.40 9.75 -13.04
CA GLY A 161 -7.32 10.77 -12.52
C GLY A 161 -6.63 11.75 -11.58
N VAL A 162 -7.42 12.46 -10.77
CA VAL A 162 -6.94 13.51 -9.86
C VAL A 162 -7.24 13.10 -8.43
N ALA A 163 -6.22 13.08 -7.58
CA ALA A 163 -6.39 12.85 -6.15
C ALA A 163 -7.16 14.02 -5.51
N PRO A 164 -8.09 13.76 -4.57
CA PRO A 164 -8.89 14.79 -3.91
C PRO A 164 -8.07 15.53 -2.83
N VAL A 165 -6.99 16.20 -3.25
CA VAL A 165 -6.02 16.86 -2.35
C VAL A 165 -6.69 17.91 -1.47
N ASN A 166 -7.67 18.65 -2.01
CA ASN A 166 -8.40 19.66 -1.24
C ASN A 166 -9.20 19.05 -0.08
N GLU A 167 -9.79 17.88 -0.30
CA GLU A 167 -10.55 17.13 0.70
C GLU A 167 -9.61 16.59 1.79
N TYR A 168 -8.46 16.07 1.43
CA TYR A 168 -7.42 15.66 2.37
C TYR A 168 -6.97 16.82 3.27
N LEU A 169 -6.65 17.98 2.66
CA LEU A 169 -6.21 19.17 3.41
C LEU A 169 -7.31 19.72 4.32
N ARG A 170 -8.57 19.76 3.86
CA ARG A 170 -9.73 20.18 4.68
C ARG A 170 -9.97 19.26 5.87
N SER A 171 -9.68 17.98 5.71
CA SER A 171 -9.74 16.98 6.79
C SER A 171 -8.56 17.07 7.75
N GLY A 172 -7.58 17.95 7.50
CA GLY A 172 -6.39 18.14 8.34
C GLY A 172 -5.39 16.98 8.22
N MET A 173 -5.36 16.29 7.09
CA MET A 173 -4.40 15.23 6.83
C MET A 173 -3.04 15.79 6.39
N ARG A 174 -2.00 14.99 6.60
CA ARG A 174 -0.66 15.26 6.07
C ARG A 174 -0.63 14.88 4.60
N VAL A 175 -0.33 15.86 3.73
CA VAL A 175 -0.26 15.65 2.28
C VAL A 175 1.09 16.15 1.76
N GLY A 176 1.76 15.30 0.98
CA GLY A 176 2.95 15.63 0.20
C GLY A 176 2.70 15.49 -1.29
N LEU A 177 3.63 16.00 -2.09
CA LEU A 177 3.67 15.83 -3.54
C LEU A 177 4.86 14.95 -3.91
N GLY A 178 4.64 14.01 -4.86
CA GLY A 178 5.65 13.12 -5.42
C GLY A 178 5.67 13.16 -6.95
#